data_e14b9918ffe90fd56a0707f2bdc10402
#
_entry.id   e14b9918ffe90fd56a0707f2bdc10402
#
_cell.length_a   1.000
_cell.length_b   1.000
_cell.length_c   1.000
_cell.angle_alpha   90.00
_cell.angle_beta   90.00
_cell.angle_gamma   90.00
#
_symmetry.space_group_name_H-M   'P 1'
#
loop_
_entity.id
_entity.type
_entity.pdbx_description
1 polymer ?
#
loop_
_entity_poly.entity_id
_entity_poly.type
_entity_poly.pdbx_seq_one_letter_code
_entity_poly.pdbx_strand_id
1 'polypeptide(L)'
;MPEYRLNGVKDSERSMKVSIPVMDRSGLSSTVGQHFGKVPDYAVMDTESGTLSFLENTSEHRGGVGMPPELLAKAGVQVMLCSGLGPKAVDMLSSLGIQVFVGAKGTVGETLEAYNAGKMIRADHDNACKEHDH
;
A
#
# COMPACT_ATOMS: atom_id res chain seq x y z
N MET A 1 -16.25 13.48 5.56
CA MET A 1 -16.14 13.19 6.02
C MET A 1 -15.72 12.52 6.57
N PRO A 2 -15.37 12.64 6.83
CA PRO A 2 -14.80 11.75 7.29
C PRO A 2 -15.16 11.16 8.46
N GLU A 3 -15.88 10.25 8.27
CA GLU A 3 -16.45 9.47 9.29
C GLU A 3 -15.45 8.59 9.94
N TYR A 4 -14.30 8.50 9.35
CA TYR A 4 -13.27 7.72 9.98
C TYR A 4 -12.65 8.38 11.17
N ARG A 5 -12.89 9.66 11.39
CA ARG A 5 -12.23 10.35 12.46
C ARG A 5 -12.63 9.80 13.79
N LEU A 6 -11.65 9.52 14.60
CA LEU A 6 -11.89 9.11 15.96
C LEU A 6 -11.96 10.34 16.83
N ASN A 7 -12.83 10.31 17.80
CA ASN A 7 -12.97 11.45 18.69
C ASN A 7 -11.68 11.67 19.47
N GLY A 8 -11.28 12.92 19.56
CA GLY A 8 -10.13 13.28 20.35
C GLY A 8 -8.80 13.15 19.64
N VAL A 9 -8.81 12.70 18.39
CA VAL A 9 -7.57 12.55 17.64
C VAL A 9 -7.49 13.67 16.63
N LYS A 10 -6.35 14.34 16.58
CA LYS A 10 -6.14 15.42 15.62
C LYS A 10 -6.12 14.86 14.22
N ASP A 11 -6.62 15.63 13.27
CA ASP A 11 -6.64 15.19 11.88
C ASP A 11 -5.27 14.85 11.37
N SER A 12 -4.27 15.64 11.73
CA SER A 12 -2.91 15.37 11.24
C SER A 12 -2.36 14.05 11.77
N GLU A 13 -2.82 13.61 12.94
CA GLU A 13 -2.37 12.35 13.50
C GLU A 13 -3.07 11.17 12.88
N ARG A 14 -4.20 11.41 12.23
CA ARG A 14 -4.97 10.36 11.65
C ARG A 14 -4.85 10.30 10.14
N SER A 15 -4.27 11.35 9.57
CA SER A 15 -4.09 11.40 8.14
C SER A 15 -3.06 10.38 7.75
N MET A 16 -3.46 9.43 6.93
CA MET A 16 -2.57 8.40 6.44
C MET A 16 -2.77 8.22 4.95
N LYS A 17 -1.68 7.91 4.28
CA LYS A 17 -1.76 7.54 2.88
C LYS A 17 -1.53 6.05 2.78
N VAL A 18 -2.53 5.37 2.26
CA VAL A 18 -2.53 3.92 2.10
C VAL A 18 -2.35 3.61 0.63
N SER A 19 -1.37 2.79 0.31
CA SER A 19 -1.01 2.50 -1.07
C SER A 19 -1.34 1.06 -1.43
N ILE A 20 -1.77 0.85 -2.68
CA ILE A 20 -2.09 -0.48 -3.20
C ILE A 20 -1.53 -0.57 -4.61
N PRO A 21 -0.72 -1.60 -4.92
CA PRO A 21 -0.23 -1.77 -6.30
C PRO A 21 -1.40 -2.10 -7.23
N VAL A 22 -1.48 -1.43 -8.37
CA VAL A 22 -2.59 -1.65 -9.29
C VAL A 22 -2.12 -1.79 -10.72
N MET A 23 -2.94 -2.44 -11.52
CA MET A 23 -2.66 -2.67 -12.94
C MET A 23 -3.32 -1.64 -13.83
N ASP A 24 -4.25 -0.85 -13.30
CA ASP A 24 -4.96 0.14 -14.09
C ASP A 24 -5.46 1.26 -13.17
N ARG A 25 -6.00 2.32 -13.77
CA ARG A 25 -6.48 3.49 -13.02
C ARG A 25 -7.99 3.60 -13.12
N SER A 26 -8.68 2.66 -12.54
CA SER A 26 -10.14 2.61 -12.56
C SER A 26 -10.76 2.96 -11.21
N GLY A 27 -10.08 3.76 -10.41
CA GLY A 27 -10.59 4.15 -9.10
C GLY A 27 -10.68 2.94 -8.18
N LEU A 28 -11.77 2.83 -7.46
CA LEU A 28 -11.95 1.70 -6.54
C LEU A 28 -12.08 0.37 -7.27
N SER A 29 -12.35 0.41 -8.58
CA SER A 29 -12.46 -0.80 -9.39
C SER A 29 -11.11 -1.23 -9.98
N SER A 30 -10.05 -0.49 -9.71
CA SER A 30 -8.72 -0.84 -10.20
C SER A 30 -8.33 -2.22 -9.72
N THR A 31 -7.69 -2.98 -10.61
CA THR A 31 -7.26 -4.35 -10.30
C THR A 31 -5.95 -4.31 -9.51
N VAL A 32 -5.93 -5.02 -8.39
CA VAL A 32 -4.72 -5.12 -7.59
C VAL A 32 -3.68 -5.93 -8.35
N GLY A 33 -2.45 -5.41 -8.40
CA GLY A 33 -1.35 -6.10 -9.03
C GLY A 33 -0.69 -7.04 -8.06
N GLN A 34 -0.23 -8.18 -8.56
CA GLN A 34 0.36 -9.21 -7.71
C GLN A 34 1.83 -8.97 -7.40
N HIS A 35 2.50 -8.20 -8.24
CA HIS A 35 3.94 -7.95 -8.07
C HIS A 35 4.15 -6.54 -7.56
N PHE A 36 4.43 -6.43 -6.28
CA PHE A 36 4.54 -5.14 -5.62
C PHE A 36 5.38 -4.12 -6.42
N GLY A 37 6.52 -4.53 -6.92
CA GLY A 37 7.45 -3.58 -7.56
C GLY A 37 7.31 -3.44 -9.06
N LYS A 38 6.51 -4.26 -9.71
CA LYS A 38 6.45 -4.30 -11.16
C LYS A 38 5.16 -3.80 -11.77
N VAL A 39 4.30 -3.24 -10.96
CA VAL A 39 3.03 -2.69 -11.45
C VAL A 39 3.26 -1.34 -12.11
N PRO A 40 2.36 -0.93 -13.00
CA PRO A 40 2.49 0.40 -13.64
C PRO A 40 2.21 1.54 -12.69
N ASP A 41 1.33 1.34 -11.72
CA ASP A 41 0.89 2.42 -10.83
C ASP A 41 0.62 1.90 -9.42
N TYR A 42 0.57 2.84 -8.48
CA TYR A 42 0.11 2.58 -7.13
C TYR A 42 -1.10 3.47 -6.87
N ALA A 43 -2.18 2.87 -6.38
CA ALA A 43 -3.30 3.66 -5.91
C ALA A 43 -2.95 4.19 -4.52
N VAL A 44 -3.24 5.44 -4.26
CA VAL A 44 -2.95 6.05 -2.97
C VAL A 44 -4.22 6.67 -2.44
N MET A 45 -4.64 6.19 -1.28
CA MET A 45 -5.84 6.68 -0.61
C MET A 45 -5.42 7.53 0.57
N ASP A 46 -5.89 8.77 0.60
CA ASP A 46 -5.70 9.65 1.75
C ASP A 46 -6.90 9.41 2.68
N THR A 47 -6.63 8.86 3.86
CA THR A 47 -7.72 8.46 4.75
C THR A 47 -8.44 9.63 5.37
N GLU A 48 -7.80 10.79 5.42
CA GLU A 48 -8.45 11.96 5.98
C GLU A 48 -9.46 12.56 5.02
N SER A 49 -9.05 12.75 3.79
CA SER A 49 -9.91 13.38 2.78
C SER A 49 -10.77 12.38 2.02
N GLY A 50 -10.39 11.11 2.06
CA GLY A 50 -11.06 10.09 1.26
C GLY A 50 -10.70 10.16 -0.20
N THR A 51 -9.67 10.90 -0.55
CA THR A 51 -9.26 11.08 -1.94
C THR A 51 -8.40 9.92 -2.39
N LEU A 52 -8.76 9.35 -3.53
CA LEU A 52 -7.98 8.30 -4.16
C LEU A 52 -7.26 8.88 -5.35
N SER A 53 -5.95 8.71 -5.38
CA SER A 53 -5.13 9.18 -6.49
C SER A 53 -4.23 8.04 -6.95
N PHE A 54 -3.47 8.29 -8.01
CA PHE A 54 -2.59 7.27 -8.55
C PHE A 54 -1.19 7.84 -8.70
N LEU A 55 -0.22 7.03 -8.32
CA LEU A 55 1.18 7.38 -8.40
C LEU A 55 1.84 6.47 -9.43
N GLU A 56 2.39 7.06 -10.46
CA GLU A 56 3.05 6.27 -11.49
C GLU A 56 4.29 5.60 -10.91
N ASN A 57 4.50 4.35 -11.25
CA ASN A 57 5.69 3.63 -10.77
C ASN A 57 6.87 3.96 -11.67
N THR A 58 7.66 4.94 -11.23
CA THR A 58 8.85 5.38 -11.96
C THR A 58 10.12 4.77 -11.39
N SER A 59 10.00 3.68 -10.66
CA SER A 59 11.14 3.02 -10.04
C SER A 59 11.96 2.25 -11.07
N GLU A 60 13.12 1.76 -10.64
CA GLU A 60 14.00 0.96 -11.48
C GLU A 60 13.32 -0.26 -12.05
N HIS A 61 12.40 -0.84 -11.27
CA HIS A 61 11.72 -2.05 -11.73
C HIS A 61 10.83 -1.78 -12.92
N ARG A 62 10.58 -0.50 -13.21
CA ARG A 62 9.79 -0.10 -14.37
C ARG A 62 10.62 0.73 -15.34
N GLY A 63 11.94 0.70 -15.19
CA GLY A 63 12.82 1.41 -16.09
C GLY A 63 13.15 2.84 -15.67
N GLY A 64 12.69 3.24 -14.48
CA GLY A 64 12.99 4.56 -13.95
C GLY A 64 14.17 4.55 -13.02
N VAL A 65 14.12 5.39 -11.98
CA VAL A 65 15.19 5.49 -11.00
C VAL A 65 14.67 5.24 -9.60
N GLY A 66 15.54 4.69 -8.78
CA GLY A 66 15.20 4.41 -7.38
C GLY A 66 14.43 3.12 -7.23
N MET A 67 14.15 2.78 -6.00
CA MET A 67 13.43 1.56 -5.67
C MET A 67 11.98 1.88 -5.33
N PRO A 68 11.05 0.93 -5.55
CA PRO A 68 9.65 1.19 -5.23
C PRO A 68 9.41 1.70 -3.81
N PRO A 69 10.04 1.12 -2.75
CA PRO A 69 9.82 1.66 -1.43
C PRO A 69 10.19 3.13 -1.28
N GLU A 70 11.27 3.55 -1.93
CA GLU A 70 11.70 4.94 -1.87
C GLU A 70 10.69 5.86 -2.55
N LEU A 71 10.15 5.40 -3.67
CA LEU A 71 9.15 6.16 -4.40
C LEU A 71 7.92 6.40 -3.51
N LEU A 72 7.48 5.34 -2.84
CA LEU A 72 6.31 5.44 -1.98
C LEU A 72 6.57 6.32 -0.77
N ALA A 73 7.76 6.22 -0.19
CA ALA A 73 8.11 7.04 0.96
C ALA A 73 8.10 8.51 0.59
N LYS A 74 8.61 8.85 -0.59
CA LYS A 74 8.62 10.25 -1.03
C LYS A 74 7.22 10.78 -1.24
N ALA A 75 6.29 9.91 -1.58
CA ALA A 75 4.90 10.31 -1.77
C ALA A 75 4.14 10.42 -0.45
N GLY A 76 4.79 10.10 0.67
CA GLY A 76 4.14 10.21 1.97
C GLY A 76 3.33 8.99 2.35
N VAL A 77 3.52 7.88 1.67
CA VAL A 77 2.79 6.65 1.96
C VAL A 77 3.23 6.10 3.31
N GLN A 78 2.28 5.70 4.12
CA GLN A 78 2.55 5.15 5.45
C GLN A 78 2.11 3.70 5.60
N VAL A 79 1.23 3.23 4.71
CA VAL A 79 0.73 1.87 4.75
C VAL A 79 0.69 1.32 3.33
N MET A 80 1.18 0.11 3.16
CA MET A 80 1.15 -0.59 1.88
C MET A 80 0.28 -1.84 2.03
N LEU A 81 -0.72 -1.95 1.17
CA LEU A 81 -1.58 -3.14 1.13
C LEU A 81 -1.25 -3.86 -0.17
N CYS A 82 -0.71 -5.06 -0.08
CA CYS A 82 -0.31 -5.79 -1.27
C CYS A 82 -0.64 -7.26 -1.14
N SER A 83 -0.47 -8.01 -2.23
CA SER A 83 -0.75 -9.44 -2.23
C SER A 83 0.28 -10.19 -1.41
N GLY A 84 1.53 -9.84 -1.61
CA GLY A 84 2.64 -10.43 -0.88
C GLY A 84 3.94 -9.85 -1.40
N LEU A 85 4.98 -9.99 -0.60
CA LEU A 85 6.30 -9.52 -1.04
C LEU A 85 7.35 -10.17 -0.16
N GLY A 86 8.58 -10.14 -0.63
CA GLY A 86 9.68 -10.79 0.06
C GLY A 86 10.12 -10.04 1.30
N PRO A 87 10.91 -10.72 2.15
CA PRO A 87 11.34 -10.11 3.41
C PRO A 87 12.22 -8.89 3.20
N LYS A 88 13.00 -8.86 2.14
CA LYS A 88 13.85 -7.71 1.87
C LYS A 88 13.03 -6.47 1.61
N ALA A 89 11.96 -6.62 0.82
CA ALA A 89 11.07 -5.49 0.54
C ALA A 89 10.34 -5.04 1.80
N VAL A 90 9.91 -6.00 2.62
CA VAL A 90 9.26 -5.67 3.89
C VAL A 90 10.21 -4.87 4.78
N ASP A 91 11.46 -5.32 4.88
CA ASP A 91 12.45 -4.63 5.69
C ASP A 91 12.68 -3.21 5.20
N MET A 92 12.79 -3.05 3.88
CA MET A 92 13.03 -1.74 3.32
C MET A 92 11.86 -0.80 3.57
N LEU A 93 10.64 -1.29 3.36
CA LEU A 93 9.45 -0.48 3.63
C LEU A 93 9.38 -0.10 5.10
N SER A 94 9.63 -1.06 5.98
CA SER A 94 9.60 -0.80 7.42
C SER A 94 10.62 0.23 7.82
N SER A 95 11.82 0.17 7.24
CA SER A 95 12.87 1.13 7.58
C SER A 95 12.50 2.55 7.13
N LEU A 96 11.60 2.66 6.17
CA LEU A 96 11.12 3.95 5.69
C LEU A 96 9.83 4.39 6.39
N GLY A 97 9.40 3.65 7.41
CA GLY A 97 8.22 4.00 8.17
C GLY A 97 6.91 3.55 7.55
N ILE A 98 6.97 2.62 6.60
CA ILE A 98 5.78 2.14 5.91
C ILE A 98 5.40 0.77 6.47
N GLN A 99 4.19 0.66 7.00
CA GLN A 99 3.68 -0.62 7.47
C GLN A 99 3.15 -1.40 6.29
N VAL A 100 3.35 -2.72 6.30
CA VAL A 100 2.93 -3.58 5.19
C VAL A 100 1.89 -4.57 5.67
N PHE A 101 0.80 -4.67 4.91
CA PHE A 101 -0.22 -5.70 5.15
C PHE A 101 -0.36 -6.50 3.87
N VAL A 102 -0.49 -7.81 4.00
CA VAL A 102 -0.61 -8.70 2.86
C VAL A 102 -1.99 -9.31 2.80
N GLY A 103 -2.33 -9.84 1.64
CA GLY A 103 -3.64 -10.43 1.41
C GLY A 103 -4.51 -9.63 0.47
N ALA A 104 -3.95 -8.57 -0.14
CA ALA A 104 -4.70 -7.78 -1.11
C ALA A 104 -5.03 -8.61 -2.32
N LYS A 105 -6.26 -8.48 -2.80
CA LYS A 105 -6.69 -9.20 -4.00
C LYS A 105 -7.93 -8.55 -4.56
N GLY A 106 -8.22 -8.86 -5.81
CA GLY A 106 -9.40 -8.29 -6.46
C GLY A 106 -9.20 -6.84 -6.81
N THR A 107 -9.98 -5.97 -6.22
CA THR A 107 -9.94 -4.55 -6.52
C THR A 107 -9.46 -3.74 -5.33
N VAL A 108 -9.15 -2.47 -5.62
CA VAL A 108 -8.76 -1.53 -4.58
C VAL A 108 -9.85 -1.44 -3.52
N GLY A 109 -11.11 -1.33 -3.95
CA GLY A 109 -12.22 -1.23 -2.99
C GLY A 109 -12.32 -2.43 -2.08
N GLU A 110 -12.18 -3.63 -2.65
CA GLU A 110 -12.24 -4.85 -1.85
C GLU A 110 -11.10 -4.91 -0.86
N THR A 111 -9.92 -4.48 -1.29
CA THR A 111 -8.75 -4.50 -0.43
C THR A 111 -8.89 -3.50 0.70
N LEU A 112 -9.39 -2.30 0.41
CA LEU A 112 -9.60 -1.30 1.46
C LEU A 112 -10.64 -1.78 2.47
N GLU A 113 -11.67 -2.46 2.00
CA GLU A 113 -12.67 -3.02 2.90
C GLU A 113 -12.07 -4.06 3.84
N ALA A 114 -11.22 -4.93 3.28
CA ALA A 114 -10.58 -5.95 4.10
C ALA A 114 -9.65 -5.32 5.13
N TYR A 115 -8.94 -4.29 4.73
CA TYR A 115 -8.05 -3.60 5.64
C TYR A 115 -8.84 -2.95 6.78
N ASN A 116 -9.90 -2.24 6.44
CA ASN A 116 -10.72 -1.58 7.45
C ASN A 116 -11.41 -2.56 8.38
N ALA A 117 -11.69 -3.76 7.89
CA ALA A 117 -12.33 -4.79 8.71
C ALA A 117 -11.33 -5.59 9.55
N GLY A 118 -10.05 -5.27 9.44
CA GLY A 118 -9.02 -5.97 10.20
C GLY A 118 -8.73 -7.36 9.68
N LYS A 119 -9.02 -7.62 8.41
CA LYS A 119 -8.86 -8.96 7.84
C LYS A 119 -7.54 -9.19 7.14
N MET A 120 -6.73 -8.15 7.01
CA MET A 120 -5.42 -8.31 6.37
C MET A 120 -4.37 -8.60 7.42
N ILE A 121 -3.31 -9.27 6.99
CA ILE A 121 -2.26 -9.71 7.90
C ILE A 121 -1.08 -8.77 7.80
N ARG A 122 -0.65 -8.25 8.94
CA ARG A 122 0.52 -7.39 8.95
C ARG A 122 1.75 -8.24 8.67
N ALA A 123 2.56 -7.78 7.72
CA ALA A 123 3.76 -8.49 7.32
C ALA A 123 4.95 -7.97 8.09
N ASP A 124 5.82 -8.90 8.50
CA ASP A 124 7.11 -8.55 9.04
C ASP A 124 8.12 -9.47 8.38
N HIS A 125 9.39 -9.32 8.74
CA HIS A 125 10.44 -10.08 8.09
C HIS A 125 10.16 -11.59 8.16
N ASP A 126 9.74 -12.06 9.32
CA ASP A 126 9.58 -13.50 9.53
C ASP A 126 8.41 -14.07 8.74
N ASN A 127 7.24 -13.42 8.80
CA ASN A 127 6.12 -14.00 8.07
C ASN A 127 6.21 -13.73 6.57
N ALA A 128 6.96 -12.71 6.16
CA ALA A 128 7.21 -12.51 4.74
C ALA A 128 8.03 -13.65 4.17
N CYS A 129 9.01 -14.14 4.93
CA CYS A 129 9.77 -15.30 4.51
C CYS A 129 8.86 -16.50 4.30
N LYS A 130 7.91 -16.71 5.19
CA LYS A 130 6.98 -17.81 5.07
C LYS A 130 6.06 -17.64 3.88
N GLU A 131 5.62 -16.41 3.65
CA GLU A 131 4.72 -16.11 2.55
C GLU A 131 5.39 -16.39 1.21
N HIS A 132 6.68 -16.19 1.13
CA HIS A 132 7.40 -16.37 -0.10
C HIS A 132 8.10 -17.70 -0.21
N ASP A 133 7.82 -18.56 0.70
CA ASP A 133 8.42 -19.86 0.70
C ASP A 133 7.56 -20.81 -0.11
N HIS A 134 7.49 -20.56 -1.39
CA HIS A 134 6.68 -21.42 -2.25
C HIS A 134 6.99 -21.22 -3.72
#